data_0c8b0466971b1374d73088629c114c34
#
_entry.id   0c8b0466971b1374d73088629c114c34
#
_cell.length_a   1.000
_cell.length_b   1.000
_cell.length_c   1.000
_cell.angle_alpha   90.00
_cell.angle_beta   90.00
_cell.angle_gamma   90.00
#
_symmetry.space_group_name_H-M   'P 1'
#
loop_
_entity.id
_entity.type
_entity.pdbx_description
1 polymer ?
#
loop_
_entity_poly.entity_id
_entity_poly.type
_entity_poly.pdbx_seq_one_letter_code
_entity_poly.pdbx_strand_id
1 'polypeptide(L)'
;LCRRLPGHGTSVGDLERTTAEDWYSAAKDACEGLLGRYEDVYVAGLSMGGLLAIKLAALLPVKKAAFISTPIYVQDKRAPLLPLLRFFIHYLPKFKKNYHELDKYCISYDRMPTKPLMSLFALLKECKVKLLGRINIPCLVLQSKVEHTVKPKSAEYIYDNLRTAVKKLVWFRHSGHILTLDVEHEQVFCEIASFFEEP
;
A
#
# COMPACT_ATOMS: atom_id res chain seq x y z
N LEU A 1 9.19 4.57 -12.31
CA LEU A 1 10.23 4.36 -11.30
C LEU A 1 9.68 3.51 -10.14
N CYS A 2 10.35 2.40 -9.81
CA CYS A 2 10.02 1.58 -8.64
C CYS A 2 11.18 1.68 -7.63
N ARG A 3 10.92 2.27 -6.46
CA ARG A 3 11.93 2.44 -5.42
C ARG A 3 11.90 1.26 -4.45
N ARG A 4 13.04 0.61 -4.23
CA ARG A 4 13.19 -0.35 -3.14
C ARG A 4 13.20 0.40 -1.81
N LEU A 5 12.25 0.08 -0.93
CA LEU A 5 12.13 0.72 0.38
C LEU A 5 13.18 0.16 1.36
N PRO A 6 13.66 0.96 2.34
CA PRO A 6 14.57 0.50 3.38
C PRO A 6 14.06 -0.76 4.08
N GLY A 7 14.95 -1.72 4.31
CA GLY A 7 14.62 -3.00 4.97
C GLY A 7 13.84 -4.01 4.13
N HIS A 8 13.48 -3.69 2.86
CA HIS A 8 12.79 -4.62 1.97
C HIS A 8 13.76 -5.24 0.97
N GLY A 9 13.65 -6.58 0.77
CA GLY A 9 14.52 -7.33 -0.12
C GLY A 9 15.98 -7.40 0.36
N THR A 10 16.23 -7.33 1.67
CA THR A 10 17.54 -7.43 2.31
C THR A 10 17.51 -8.50 3.42
N SER A 11 17.27 -8.11 4.67
CA SER A 11 17.14 -9.03 5.80
C SER A 11 16.03 -8.61 6.77
N VAL A 12 15.56 -9.56 7.59
CA VAL A 12 14.61 -9.29 8.69
C VAL A 12 15.20 -8.27 9.67
N GLY A 13 16.51 -8.38 9.97
CA GLY A 13 17.20 -7.45 10.85
C GLY A 13 17.30 -6.03 10.29
N ASP A 14 17.41 -5.88 8.97
CA ASP A 14 17.34 -4.56 8.32
C ASP A 14 15.93 -3.98 8.42
N LEU A 15 14.91 -4.80 8.18
CA LEU A 15 13.51 -4.37 8.33
C LEU A 15 13.21 -3.94 9.76
N GLU A 16 13.72 -4.67 10.78
CA GLU A 16 13.51 -4.35 12.19
C GLU A 16 13.98 -2.95 12.57
N ARG A 17 15.02 -2.45 11.89
CA ARG A 17 15.59 -1.12 12.12
C ARG A 17 14.83 0.00 11.43
N THR A 18 13.85 -0.32 10.56
CA THR A 18 13.10 0.68 9.79
C THR A 18 11.77 1.06 10.43
N THR A 19 11.28 2.21 10.04
CA THR A 19 10.00 2.79 10.42
C THR A 19 9.20 3.20 9.17
N ALA A 20 7.94 3.54 9.35
CA ALA A 20 7.11 4.09 8.26
C ALA A 20 7.66 5.44 7.74
N GLU A 21 8.34 6.19 8.58
CA GLU A 21 8.97 7.46 8.16
C GLU A 21 10.17 7.21 7.25
N ASP A 22 10.99 6.19 7.51
CA ASP A 22 12.09 5.80 6.62
C ASP A 22 11.55 5.38 5.24
N TRP A 23 10.45 4.62 5.21
CA TRP A 23 9.81 4.21 3.96
C TRP A 23 9.21 5.39 3.22
N TYR A 24 8.53 6.29 3.95
CA TYR A 24 7.97 7.50 3.38
C TYR A 24 9.05 8.43 2.84
N SER A 25 10.12 8.68 3.60
CA SER A 25 11.25 9.52 3.14
C SER A 25 11.83 8.97 1.83
N ALA A 26 12.11 7.68 1.75
CA ALA A 26 12.63 7.08 0.53
C ALA A 26 11.67 7.20 -0.67
N ALA A 27 10.36 7.08 -0.44
CA ALA A 27 9.34 7.25 -1.48
C ALA A 27 9.18 8.72 -1.86
N LYS A 28 9.24 9.63 -0.90
CA LYS A 28 9.17 11.07 -1.08
C LYS A 28 10.35 11.57 -1.92
N ASP A 29 11.58 11.22 -1.54
CA ASP A 29 12.79 11.63 -2.27
C ASP A 29 12.73 11.19 -3.74
N ALA A 30 12.25 9.96 -3.99
CA ALA A 30 12.06 9.46 -5.35
C ALA A 30 10.98 10.25 -6.12
N CYS A 31 9.88 10.59 -5.47
CA CYS A 31 8.78 11.37 -6.06
C CYS A 31 9.22 12.81 -6.34
N GLU A 32 9.89 13.47 -5.40
CA GLU A 32 10.42 14.84 -5.57
C GLU A 32 11.47 14.90 -6.68
N GLY A 33 12.32 13.87 -6.80
CA GLY A 33 13.26 13.75 -7.91
C GLY A 33 12.58 13.61 -9.29
N LEU A 34 11.36 13.04 -9.36
CA LEU A 34 10.56 13.03 -10.59
C LEU A 34 9.86 14.36 -10.82
N LEU A 35 9.27 14.96 -9.79
CA LEU A 35 8.60 16.27 -9.87
C LEU A 35 9.56 17.39 -10.33
N GLY A 36 10.85 17.26 -10.04
CA GLY A 36 11.88 18.17 -10.55
C GLY A 36 12.25 17.99 -12.02
N ARG A 37 11.74 16.94 -12.69
CA ARG A 37 12.09 16.58 -14.07
C ARG A 37 10.90 16.48 -15.01
N TYR A 38 9.71 16.23 -14.49
CA TYR A 38 8.49 15.96 -15.26
C TYR A 38 7.35 16.82 -14.74
N GLU A 39 6.55 17.33 -15.65
CA GLU A 39 5.37 18.13 -15.33
C GLU A 39 4.27 17.25 -14.70
N ASP A 40 4.07 16.05 -15.25
CA ASP A 40 3.07 15.11 -14.81
C ASP A 40 3.72 13.92 -14.10
N VAL A 41 3.51 13.82 -12.80
CA VAL A 41 3.95 12.70 -11.97
C VAL A 41 2.74 12.02 -11.35
N TYR A 42 2.67 10.71 -11.55
CA TYR A 42 1.62 9.84 -11.02
C TYR A 42 2.20 8.89 -9.98
N VAL A 43 1.41 8.52 -8.98
CA VAL A 43 1.83 7.58 -7.94
C VAL A 43 0.90 6.38 -7.88
N ALA A 44 1.46 5.19 -7.81
CA ALA A 44 0.72 3.95 -7.60
C ALA A 44 1.36 3.13 -6.48
N GLY A 45 0.56 2.49 -5.64
CA GLY A 45 1.10 1.68 -4.54
C GLY A 45 0.20 0.52 -4.14
N LEU A 46 0.84 -0.66 -3.94
CA LEU A 46 0.18 -1.86 -3.46
C LEU A 46 0.34 -1.99 -1.94
N SER A 47 -0.76 -2.30 -1.24
CA SER A 47 -0.77 -2.60 0.20
C SER A 47 -0.13 -1.47 1.02
N MET A 48 0.97 -1.71 1.73
CA MET A 48 1.76 -0.66 2.41
C MET A 48 2.17 0.46 1.44
N GLY A 49 2.56 0.11 0.21
CA GLY A 49 2.85 1.09 -0.85
C GLY A 49 1.66 1.98 -1.17
N GLY A 50 0.43 1.47 -1.02
CA GLY A 50 -0.80 2.26 -1.15
C GLY A 50 -0.96 3.29 -0.04
N LEU A 51 -0.55 2.99 1.19
CA LEU A 51 -0.52 3.99 2.28
C LEU A 51 0.52 5.09 2.00
N LEU A 52 1.68 4.71 1.47
CA LEU A 52 2.70 5.68 1.04
C LEU A 52 2.19 6.53 -0.12
N ALA A 53 1.50 5.94 -1.10
CA ALA A 53 0.87 6.68 -2.20
C ALA A 53 -0.21 7.66 -1.71
N ILE A 54 -1.02 7.29 -0.70
CA ILE A 54 -1.96 8.20 -0.02
C ILE A 54 -1.19 9.39 0.60
N LYS A 55 -0.10 9.12 1.32
CA LYS A 55 0.69 10.18 1.97
C LYS A 55 1.36 11.10 0.94
N LEU A 56 1.90 10.55 -0.14
CA LEU A 56 2.44 11.33 -1.26
C LEU A 56 1.37 12.18 -1.94
N ALA A 57 0.22 11.59 -2.28
CA ALA A 57 -0.89 12.29 -2.94
C ALA A 57 -1.51 13.40 -2.07
N ALA A 58 -1.46 13.27 -0.75
CA ALA A 58 -1.97 14.28 0.18
C ALA A 58 -0.99 15.44 0.43
N LEU A 59 0.31 15.25 0.18
CA LEU A 59 1.37 16.18 0.60
C LEU A 59 2.23 16.72 -0.54
N LEU A 60 2.24 16.07 -1.71
CA LEU A 60 3.04 16.48 -2.87
C LEU A 60 2.13 16.78 -4.08
N PRO A 61 2.58 17.62 -5.03
CA PRO A 61 1.79 18.04 -6.19
C PRO A 61 1.80 16.98 -7.31
N VAL A 62 1.47 15.72 -6.97
CA VAL A 62 1.28 14.67 -7.97
C VAL A 62 -0.06 14.86 -8.68
N LYS A 63 -0.17 14.44 -9.93
CA LYS A 63 -1.34 14.66 -10.78
C LYS A 63 -2.44 13.64 -10.57
N LYS A 64 -2.11 12.37 -10.42
CA LYS A 64 -3.05 11.26 -10.18
C LYS A 64 -2.47 10.22 -9.24
N ALA A 65 -3.33 9.44 -8.60
CA ALA A 65 -2.91 8.38 -7.69
C ALA A 65 -3.71 7.09 -7.89
N ALA A 66 -3.05 5.93 -7.73
CA ALA A 66 -3.69 4.62 -7.70
C ALA A 66 -3.36 3.86 -6.40
N PHE A 67 -4.41 3.40 -5.71
CA PHE A 67 -4.34 2.71 -4.42
C PHE A 67 -4.78 1.25 -4.61
N ILE A 68 -3.84 0.31 -4.48
CA ILE A 68 -4.04 -1.10 -4.81
C ILE A 68 -4.02 -1.91 -3.51
N SER A 69 -5.09 -2.65 -3.21
CA SER A 69 -5.22 -3.49 -2.00
C SER A 69 -4.76 -2.77 -0.72
N THR A 70 -5.09 -1.47 -0.61
CA THR A 70 -4.53 -0.60 0.43
C THR A 70 -5.24 -0.81 1.78
N PRO A 71 -4.51 -1.08 2.88
CA PRO A 71 -5.11 -1.40 4.16
C PRO A 71 -5.63 -0.15 4.89
N ILE A 72 -6.93 -0.12 5.17
CA ILE A 72 -7.56 0.73 6.19
C ILE A 72 -8.12 -0.15 7.31
N TYR A 73 -8.59 -1.33 6.95
CA TYR A 73 -9.05 -2.38 7.86
C TYR A 73 -8.36 -3.69 7.50
N VAL A 74 -7.65 -4.28 8.46
CA VAL A 74 -6.94 -5.55 8.26
C VAL A 74 -7.79 -6.74 8.70
N GLN A 75 -7.54 -7.92 8.11
CA GLN A 75 -8.24 -9.16 8.46
C GLN A 75 -7.73 -9.74 9.79
N ASP A 76 -6.46 -9.52 10.14
CA ASP A 76 -5.85 -10.09 11.34
C ASP A 76 -6.49 -9.53 12.62
N LYS A 77 -7.21 -10.39 13.34
CA LYS A 77 -7.89 -10.04 14.60
C LYS A 77 -6.92 -9.69 15.73
N ARG A 78 -5.63 -10.02 15.61
CA ARG A 78 -4.58 -9.70 16.60
C ARG A 78 -4.08 -8.25 16.48
N ALA A 79 -4.37 -7.58 15.36
CA ALA A 79 -3.90 -6.22 15.10
C ALA A 79 -4.18 -5.22 16.24
N PRO A 80 -5.36 -5.21 16.89
CA PRO A 80 -5.63 -4.32 18.03
C PRO A 80 -4.78 -4.64 19.28
N LEU A 81 -4.29 -5.87 19.42
CA LEU A 81 -3.49 -6.31 20.57
C LEU A 81 -1.99 -6.05 20.40
N LEU A 82 -1.55 -5.67 19.21
CA LEU A 82 -0.13 -5.44 18.91
C LEU A 82 0.55 -4.43 19.84
N PRO A 83 -0.08 -3.33 20.28
CA PRO A 83 0.56 -2.41 21.22
C PRO A 83 0.93 -3.06 22.54
N LEU A 84 0.18 -4.06 22.98
CA LEU A 84 0.47 -4.84 24.18
C LEU A 84 1.45 -5.98 23.90
N LEU A 85 1.25 -6.70 22.80
CA LEU A 85 2.08 -7.86 22.43
C LEU A 85 3.54 -7.49 22.17
N ARG A 86 3.85 -6.27 21.70
CA ARG A 86 5.22 -5.83 21.39
C ARG A 86 6.19 -5.90 22.57
N PHE A 87 5.69 -5.86 23.80
CA PHE A 87 6.55 -5.94 24.99
C PHE A 87 7.03 -7.37 25.27
N PHE A 88 6.33 -8.37 24.72
CA PHE A 88 6.59 -9.78 24.96
C PHE A 88 7.02 -10.52 23.68
N ILE A 89 6.65 -10.02 22.51
CA ILE A 89 6.87 -10.68 21.23
C ILE A 89 7.60 -9.72 20.28
N HIS A 90 8.86 -10.06 19.97
CA HIS A 90 9.66 -9.27 19.03
C HIS A 90 9.35 -9.60 17.57
N TYR A 91 8.92 -10.83 17.26
CA TYR A 91 8.62 -11.31 15.92
C TYR A 91 7.29 -12.05 15.88
N LEU A 92 6.47 -11.72 14.91
CA LEU A 92 5.27 -12.49 14.58
C LEU A 92 5.59 -13.46 13.44
N PRO A 93 5.26 -14.77 13.58
CA PRO A 93 5.41 -15.70 12.48
C PRO A 93 4.48 -15.29 11.33
N LYS A 94 5.03 -15.29 10.12
CA LYS A 94 4.23 -15.18 8.90
C LYS A 94 3.84 -16.59 8.49
N PHE A 95 2.55 -16.87 8.45
CA PHE A 95 2.07 -18.10 7.83
C PHE A 95 2.34 -17.99 6.33
N LYS A 96 3.11 -18.93 5.77
CA LYS A 96 3.28 -19.05 4.32
C LYS A 96 1.89 -19.27 3.72
N LYS A 97 1.43 -18.30 2.97
CA LYS A 97 0.29 -18.51 2.08
C LYS A 97 0.88 -19.07 0.80
N ASN A 98 0.39 -20.23 0.38
CA ASN A 98 0.77 -20.80 -0.93
C ASN A 98 0.09 -19.95 -2.00
N TYR A 99 0.86 -19.12 -2.67
CA TYR A 99 0.40 -18.32 -3.81
C TYR A 99 0.63 -19.04 -5.15
N HIS A 100 0.78 -20.37 -5.14
CA HIS A 100 1.01 -21.22 -6.33
C HIS A 100 2.22 -20.73 -7.14
N GLU A 101 2.02 -20.43 -8.44
CA GLU A 101 3.11 -20.02 -9.35
C GLU A 101 3.75 -18.68 -9.01
N LEU A 102 3.10 -17.86 -8.18
CA LEU A 102 3.56 -16.53 -7.79
C LEU A 102 4.68 -16.56 -6.74
N ASP A 103 4.86 -17.70 -6.04
CA ASP A 103 5.86 -17.81 -4.96
C ASP A 103 7.28 -17.53 -5.46
N LYS A 104 7.57 -17.79 -6.73
CA LYS A 104 8.86 -17.49 -7.37
C LYS A 104 9.17 -16.00 -7.48
N TYR A 105 8.15 -15.15 -7.45
CA TYR A 105 8.29 -13.68 -7.53
C TYR A 105 8.07 -12.99 -6.19
N CYS A 106 7.55 -13.70 -5.20
CA CYS A 106 7.26 -13.14 -3.87
C CYS A 106 8.45 -13.35 -2.93
N ILE A 107 9.29 -12.35 -2.81
CA ILE A 107 10.30 -12.30 -1.75
C ILE A 107 9.60 -11.84 -0.47
N SER A 108 9.33 -12.77 0.45
CA SER A 108 8.77 -12.45 1.75
C SER A 108 9.62 -13.04 2.87
N TYR A 109 9.77 -12.29 3.95
CA TYR A 109 10.41 -12.81 5.16
C TYR A 109 9.50 -13.82 5.87
N ASP A 110 10.07 -14.80 6.56
CA ASP A 110 9.39 -15.85 7.32
C ASP A 110 8.71 -15.31 8.60
N ARG A 111 9.17 -14.17 9.07
CA ARG A 111 8.69 -13.51 10.28
C ARG A 111 8.64 -11.99 10.09
N MET A 112 7.76 -11.34 10.85
CA MET A 112 7.57 -9.89 10.82
C MET A 112 7.99 -9.30 12.16
N PRO A 113 8.99 -8.41 12.20
CA PRO A 113 9.33 -7.67 13.42
C PRO A 113 8.15 -6.80 13.88
N THR A 114 7.89 -6.77 15.17
CA THR A 114 6.75 -6.02 15.73
C THR A 114 6.93 -4.51 15.65
N LYS A 115 8.17 -4.00 15.76
CA LYS A 115 8.45 -2.56 15.70
C LYS A 115 8.05 -1.93 14.35
N PRO A 116 8.51 -2.39 13.16
CA PRO A 116 8.05 -1.86 11.88
C PRO A 116 6.57 -2.12 11.64
N LEU A 117 6.00 -3.21 12.13
CA LEU A 117 4.57 -3.46 12.04
C LEU A 117 3.75 -2.41 12.81
N MET A 118 4.18 -2.03 14.01
CA MET A 118 3.56 -0.93 14.78
C MET A 118 3.65 0.40 14.03
N SER A 119 4.79 0.67 13.41
CA SER A 119 5.00 1.87 12.59
C SER A 119 4.08 1.88 11.36
N LEU A 120 3.86 0.72 10.73
CA LEU A 120 2.88 0.55 9.65
C LEU A 120 1.45 0.88 10.11
N PHE A 121 1.04 0.42 11.31
CA PHE A 121 -0.29 0.75 11.85
C PHE A 121 -0.43 2.23 12.22
N ALA A 122 0.65 2.88 12.63
CA ALA A 122 0.65 4.33 12.84
C ALA A 122 0.42 5.07 11.51
N LEU A 123 1.12 4.69 10.44
CA LEU A 123 0.90 5.23 9.09
C LEU A 123 -0.52 4.98 8.59
N LEU A 124 -1.06 3.77 8.77
CA LEU A 124 -2.44 3.45 8.42
C LEU A 124 -3.43 4.38 9.13
N LYS A 125 -3.25 4.57 10.44
CA LYS A 125 -4.09 5.48 11.24
C LYS A 125 -3.97 6.93 10.74
N GLU A 126 -2.77 7.38 10.42
CA GLU A 126 -2.51 8.71 9.86
C GLU A 126 -3.24 8.88 8.52
N CYS A 127 -3.08 7.94 7.59
CA CYS A 127 -3.77 7.94 6.30
C CYS A 127 -5.29 8.01 6.48
N LYS A 128 -5.84 7.13 7.33
CA LYS A 128 -7.26 7.02 7.58
C LYS A 128 -7.87 8.31 8.15
N VAL A 129 -7.20 8.94 9.12
CA VAL A 129 -7.81 10.03 9.92
C VAL A 129 -7.46 11.41 9.36
N LYS A 130 -6.26 11.56 8.77
CA LYS A 130 -5.72 12.89 8.46
C LYS A 130 -5.52 13.15 6.98
N LEU A 131 -5.21 12.11 6.18
CA LEU A 131 -4.67 12.32 4.83
C LEU A 131 -5.69 12.11 3.72
N LEU A 132 -6.55 11.08 3.79
CA LEU A 132 -7.55 10.80 2.74
C LEU A 132 -8.42 12.02 2.43
N GLY A 133 -8.93 12.70 3.45
CA GLY A 133 -9.75 13.90 3.28
C GLY A 133 -9.01 15.15 2.75
N ARG A 134 -7.71 15.05 2.47
CA ARG A 134 -6.90 16.12 1.87
C ARG A 134 -6.64 15.91 0.39
N ILE A 135 -6.91 14.70 -0.13
CA ILE A 135 -6.63 14.33 -1.52
C ILE A 135 -7.77 14.83 -2.41
N ASN A 136 -7.44 15.74 -3.32
CA ASN A 136 -8.37 16.35 -4.27
C ASN A 136 -8.00 16.12 -5.74
N ILE A 137 -7.00 15.27 -5.99
CA ILE A 137 -6.57 14.85 -7.35
C ILE A 137 -7.33 13.61 -7.81
N PRO A 138 -7.37 13.30 -9.13
CA PRO A 138 -7.97 12.07 -9.62
C PRO A 138 -7.36 10.82 -8.99
N CYS A 139 -8.21 9.88 -8.54
CA CYS A 139 -7.79 8.69 -7.82
C CYS A 139 -8.45 7.41 -8.34
N LEU A 140 -7.64 6.35 -8.48
CA LEU A 140 -8.07 5.00 -8.78
C LEU A 140 -7.89 4.10 -7.54
N VAL A 141 -8.92 3.36 -7.16
CA VAL A 141 -8.88 2.38 -6.08
C VAL A 141 -9.11 1.01 -6.66
N LEU A 142 -8.19 0.08 -6.42
CA LEU A 142 -8.27 -1.30 -6.92
C LEU A 142 -8.26 -2.27 -5.75
N GLN A 143 -9.22 -3.17 -5.70
CA GLN A 143 -9.37 -4.09 -4.57
C GLN A 143 -9.92 -5.46 -5.00
N SER A 144 -9.41 -6.51 -4.39
CA SER A 144 -9.93 -7.85 -4.53
C SER A 144 -11.14 -8.10 -3.62
N LYS A 145 -12.14 -8.83 -4.12
CA LYS A 145 -13.27 -9.34 -3.32
C LYS A 145 -12.93 -10.60 -2.52
N VAL A 146 -11.92 -11.36 -2.97
CA VAL A 146 -11.45 -12.61 -2.33
C VAL A 146 -10.19 -12.39 -1.47
N GLU A 147 -10.06 -11.22 -0.92
CA GLU A 147 -8.95 -10.72 -0.14
C GLU A 147 -8.90 -11.33 1.27
N HIS A 148 -7.71 -11.79 1.68
CA HIS A 148 -7.48 -12.44 2.98
C HIS A 148 -6.53 -11.68 3.92
N THR A 149 -6.03 -10.52 3.50
CA THR A 149 -5.08 -9.69 4.28
C THR A 149 -5.72 -8.36 4.69
N VAL A 150 -6.34 -7.69 3.73
CA VAL A 150 -7.03 -6.42 3.89
C VAL A 150 -8.53 -6.66 3.74
N LYS A 151 -9.36 -6.09 4.62
CA LYS A 151 -10.82 -6.19 4.46
C LYS A 151 -11.28 -5.39 3.24
N PRO A 152 -12.10 -5.95 2.33
CA PRO A 152 -12.57 -5.25 1.12
C PRO A 152 -13.18 -3.87 1.41
N LYS A 153 -13.88 -3.69 2.53
CA LYS A 153 -14.40 -2.40 2.99
C LYS A 153 -13.34 -1.29 3.14
N SER A 154 -12.04 -1.64 3.07
CA SER A 154 -10.97 -0.63 3.05
C SER A 154 -11.03 0.21 1.79
N ALA A 155 -11.30 -0.41 0.65
CA ALA A 155 -11.43 0.27 -0.64
C ALA A 155 -12.65 1.20 -0.66
N GLU A 156 -13.79 0.75 -0.14
CA GLU A 156 -14.99 1.58 0.02
C GLU A 156 -14.68 2.79 0.89
N TYR A 157 -14.05 2.57 2.05
CA TYR A 157 -13.66 3.65 2.94
C TYR A 157 -12.71 4.66 2.28
N ILE A 158 -11.70 4.19 1.53
CA ILE A 158 -10.80 5.08 0.78
C ILE A 158 -11.61 5.90 -0.21
N TYR A 159 -12.40 5.24 -1.05
CA TYR A 159 -13.21 5.87 -2.09
C TYR A 159 -14.13 6.95 -1.50
N ASP A 160 -14.85 6.64 -0.43
CA ASP A 160 -15.83 7.55 0.18
C ASP A 160 -15.17 8.78 0.84
N ASN A 161 -13.93 8.64 1.34
CA ASN A 161 -13.23 9.72 2.05
C ASN A 161 -12.28 10.55 1.17
N LEU A 162 -12.11 10.23 -0.11
CA LEU A 162 -11.41 11.10 -1.07
C LEU A 162 -12.28 12.32 -1.40
N ARG A 163 -11.69 13.52 -1.38
CA ARG A 163 -12.39 14.78 -1.68
C ARG A 163 -12.58 15.04 -3.17
N THR A 164 -11.88 14.34 -4.02
CA THR A 164 -11.99 14.49 -5.47
C THR A 164 -13.32 13.98 -5.99
N ALA A 165 -13.86 14.64 -7.04
CA ALA A 165 -15.00 14.13 -7.81
C ALA A 165 -14.55 13.07 -8.85
N VAL A 166 -13.29 13.14 -9.30
CA VAL A 166 -12.73 12.20 -10.29
C VAL A 166 -12.11 11.02 -9.56
N LYS A 167 -12.92 10.01 -9.31
CA LYS A 167 -12.48 8.79 -8.62
C LYS A 167 -13.17 7.55 -9.18
N LYS A 168 -12.42 6.45 -9.28
CA LYS A 168 -12.88 5.15 -9.78
C LYS A 168 -12.55 4.06 -8.77
N LEU A 169 -13.49 3.12 -8.54
CA LEU A 169 -13.27 1.92 -7.73
C LEU A 169 -13.47 0.69 -8.62
N VAL A 170 -12.44 -0.14 -8.72
CA VAL A 170 -12.44 -1.38 -9.51
C VAL A 170 -12.28 -2.58 -8.60
N TRP A 171 -13.15 -3.58 -8.80
CA TRP A 171 -13.18 -4.81 -8.04
C TRP A 171 -12.68 -6.00 -8.86
N PHE A 172 -11.76 -6.76 -8.29
CA PHE A 172 -11.26 -8.02 -8.85
C PHE A 172 -11.87 -9.21 -8.11
N ARG A 173 -12.16 -10.29 -8.81
CA ARG A 173 -12.95 -11.41 -8.25
C ARG A 173 -12.17 -12.71 -8.12
N HIS A 174 -11.04 -12.82 -8.78
CA HIS A 174 -10.28 -14.07 -8.88
C HIS A 174 -8.88 -13.96 -8.27
N SER A 175 -8.37 -12.75 -8.11
CA SER A 175 -7.05 -12.47 -7.53
C SER A 175 -7.13 -12.24 -6.04
N GLY A 176 -6.08 -12.65 -5.29
CA GLY A 176 -5.93 -12.35 -3.86
C GLY A 176 -5.34 -10.98 -3.58
N HIS A 177 -4.52 -10.89 -2.52
CA HIS A 177 -3.96 -9.61 -2.04
C HIS A 177 -3.02 -8.94 -3.03
N ILE A 178 -2.16 -9.72 -3.70
CA ILE A 178 -1.11 -9.19 -4.57
C ILE A 178 -1.64 -9.08 -6.00
N LEU A 179 -2.58 -8.16 -6.23
CA LEU A 179 -3.25 -7.96 -7.51
C LEU A 179 -2.29 -7.81 -8.70
N THR A 180 -1.11 -7.25 -8.48
CA THR A 180 -0.10 -6.99 -9.53
C THR A 180 0.68 -8.24 -9.95
N LEU A 181 0.47 -9.38 -9.29
CA LEU A 181 1.15 -10.64 -9.63
C LEU A 181 0.16 -11.80 -9.82
N ASP A 182 -1.10 -11.64 -9.46
CA ASP A 182 -2.11 -12.70 -9.52
C ASP A 182 -2.79 -12.78 -10.89
N VAL A 183 -3.75 -13.69 -11.04
CA VAL A 183 -4.37 -14.07 -12.33
C VAL A 183 -4.99 -12.92 -13.12
N GLU A 184 -5.39 -11.83 -12.46
CA GLU A 184 -5.95 -10.63 -13.11
C GLU A 184 -4.93 -9.48 -13.25
N HIS A 185 -3.61 -9.75 -13.09
CA HIS A 185 -2.58 -8.71 -13.08
C HIS A 185 -2.54 -7.85 -14.35
N GLU A 186 -2.77 -8.44 -15.53
CA GLU A 186 -2.81 -7.70 -16.79
C GLU A 186 -3.96 -6.68 -16.79
N GLN A 187 -5.14 -7.09 -16.31
CA GLN A 187 -6.28 -6.18 -16.17
C GLN A 187 -5.97 -5.05 -15.17
N VAL A 188 -5.27 -5.37 -14.07
CA VAL A 188 -4.82 -4.35 -13.09
C VAL A 188 -3.93 -3.31 -13.76
N PHE A 189 -2.96 -3.74 -14.57
CA PHE A 189 -2.08 -2.81 -15.29
C PHE A 189 -2.82 -2.00 -16.35
N CYS A 190 -3.74 -2.61 -17.09
CA CYS A 190 -4.58 -1.90 -18.06
C CYS A 190 -5.44 -0.82 -17.37
N GLU A 191 -6.06 -1.12 -16.24
CA GLU A 191 -6.86 -0.15 -15.47
C GLU A 191 -6.03 1.04 -15.00
N ILE A 192 -4.79 0.78 -14.51
CA ILE A 192 -3.89 1.84 -14.06
C ILE A 192 -3.40 2.69 -15.24
N ALA A 193 -2.96 2.07 -16.33
CA ALA A 193 -2.47 2.76 -17.53
C ALA A 193 -3.56 3.65 -18.12
N SER A 194 -4.74 3.08 -18.39
CA SER A 194 -5.88 3.85 -18.92
C SER A 194 -6.25 5.03 -18.03
N PHE A 195 -6.32 4.81 -16.71
CA PHE A 195 -6.66 5.90 -15.78
C PHE A 195 -5.62 7.01 -15.74
N PHE A 196 -4.34 6.68 -15.89
CA PHE A 196 -3.27 7.68 -15.92
C PHE A 196 -3.18 8.43 -17.24
N GLU A 197 -3.57 7.79 -18.35
CA GLU A 197 -3.58 8.37 -19.70
C GLU A 197 -4.84 9.21 -19.98
N GLU A 198 -5.94 8.99 -19.29
CA GLU A 198 -7.13 9.85 -19.39
C GLU A 198 -6.75 11.30 -19.08
N PRO A 199 -7.31 12.29 -19.80
CA PRO A 199 -7.01 13.71 -19.60
C PRO A 199 -7.46 14.26 -18.24
#